data_7f2c1cf8902828601e2b71b585d52ce3
#
_entry.id   7f2c1cf8902828601e2b71b585d52ce3
#
_cell.length_a   1.000
_cell.length_b   1.000
_cell.length_c   1.000
_cell.angle_alpha   90.00
_cell.angle_beta   90.00
_cell.angle_gamma   90.00
#
_symmetry.space_group_name_H-M   'P 1'
#
loop_
_entity.id
_entity.type
_entity.pdbx_description
1 polymer ?
#
loop_
_entity_poly.entity_id
_entity_poly.type
_entity_poly.pdbx_seq_one_letter_code
_entity_poly.pdbx_strand_id
1 'polypeptide(L)'
;ATVNCGGAMESGLAVSSGADTVISCAENAGNMSATFEEGDYKFSVSENPSSSGNPSLFFEPLSAADYSADIFVRGGFNGWSTDNPMTNTGGTVYEAVVPVTAGSALFKIASEDWATLNCGNDHFASIETLAPGETTAISCDDNSGDLAIDIPSDGSLTFTLDAASPGTPTLSISGP
;
A
#
# COMPACT_ATOMS: atom_id res chain seq x y z
N ALA A 1 30.19 -0.71 10.08
CA ALA A 1 30.38 -2.09 9.69
C ALA A 1 29.22 -2.47 8.76
N THR A 2 29.53 -3.07 7.61
CA THR A 2 28.49 -3.57 6.69
C THR A 2 28.19 -5.00 7.09
N VAL A 3 26.91 -5.28 7.36
CA VAL A 3 26.45 -6.65 7.61
C VAL A 3 26.07 -7.25 6.26
N ASN A 4 26.62 -8.40 5.92
CA ASN A 4 26.28 -9.15 4.72
C ASN A 4 25.50 -10.40 5.14
N CYS A 5 24.29 -10.55 4.64
CA CYS A 5 23.43 -11.69 4.96
C CYS A 5 23.09 -12.46 3.67
N GLY A 6 23.09 -13.79 3.77
CA GLY A 6 22.82 -14.64 2.60
C GLY A 6 22.77 -16.13 2.95
N GLY A 7 22.97 -16.96 1.94
CA GLY A 7 23.03 -18.42 2.08
C GLY A 7 24.39 -18.94 2.54
N ALA A 8 24.50 -20.24 2.75
CA ALA A 8 25.78 -20.90 3.05
C ALA A 8 26.76 -20.79 1.85
N MET A 9 28.05 -20.76 2.15
CA MET A 9 29.13 -20.40 1.22
C MET A 9 29.22 -21.20 -0.11
N GLU A 10 28.64 -22.38 -0.18
CA GLU A 10 28.90 -23.31 -1.31
C GLU A 10 27.71 -23.56 -2.24
N SER A 11 26.51 -23.11 -1.89
CA SER A 11 25.33 -23.20 -2.75
C SER A 11 24.40 -22.04 -2.44
N GLY A 12 24.02 -21.26 -3.44
CA GLY A 12 23.05 -20.19 -3.26
C GLY A 12 21.81 -20.71 -2.51
N LEU A 13 21.39 -19.99 -1.47
CA LEU A 13 20.16 -20.34 -0.75
C LEU A 13 18.97 -20.04 -1.67
N ALA A 14 18.22 -21.07 -2.02
CA ALA A 14 16.94 -20.88 -2.71
C ALA A 14 15.88 -20.45 -1.69
N VAL A 15 15.20 -19.35 -1.98
CA VAL A 15 14.12 -18.84 -1.16
C VAL A 15 12.80 -18.95 -1.92
N SER A 16 11.73 -19.30 -1.21
CA SER A 16 10.40 -19.48 -1.80
C SER A 16 9.45 -18.41 -1.28
N SER A 17 8.60 -17.92 -2.14
CA SER A 17 7.54 -16.97 -1.76
C SER A 17 6.60 -17.58 -0.71
N GLY A 18 6.17 -16.78 0.25
CA GLY A 18 5.25 -17.19 1.30
C GLY A 18 5.86 -18.09 2.38
N ALA A 19 7.20 -18.22 2.45
CA ALA A 19 7.88 -19.03 3.44
C ALA A 19 8.99 -18.26 4.15
N ASP A 20 9.05 -18.38 5.48
CA ASP A 20 10.17 -17.85 6.25
C ASP A 20 11.45 -18.65 5.93
N THR A 21 12.49 -17.93 5.56
CA THR A 21 13.81 -18.49 5.27
C THR A 21 14.83 -17.88 6.21
N VAL A 22 15.47 -18.72 7.03
CA VAL A 22 16.56 -18.28 7.91
C VAL A 22 17.79 -17.98 7.07
N ILE A 23 18.32 -16.76 7.19
CA ILE A 23 19.50 -16.30 6.46
C ILE A 23 20.68 -16.15 7.42
N SER A 24 21.88 -16.46 6.94
CA SER A 24 23.10 -16.28 7.70
C SER A 24 23.67 -14.88 7.51
N CYS A 25 24.03 -14.21 8.58
CA CYS A 25 24.69 -12.91 8.56
C CYS A 25 26.15 -13.02 8.99
N ALA A 26 26.93 -13.80 8.28
CA ALA A 26 28.37 -13.98 8.50
C ALA A 26 29.20 -13.17 7.50
N GLU A 27 30.48 -12.93 7.81
CA GLU A 27 31.37 -12.14 6.92
C GLU A 27 31.51 -12.72 5.51
N ASN A 28 31.26 -14.01 5.32
CA ASN A 28 31.35 -14.73 4.06
C ASN A 28 30.02 -15.39 3.67
N ALA A 29 28.88 -14.78 4.01
CA ALA A 29 27.58 -15.28 3.57
C ALA A 29 27.52 -15.30 2.04
N GLY A 30 27.05 -16.42 1.48
CA GLY A 30 26.88 -16.57 0.05
C GLY A 30 25.67 -15.79 -0.46
N ASN A 31 25.51 -15.77 -1.77
CA ASN A 31 24.34 -15.14 -2.40
C ASN A 31 23.09 -15.97 -2.21
N MET A 32 21.96 -15.31 -2.13
CA MET A 32 20.64 -15.93 -2.24
C MET A 32 20.14 -15.83 -3.69
N SER A 33 19.36 -16.81 -4.10
CA SER A 33 18.69 -16.79 -5.39
C SER A 33 17.21 -17.09 -5.22
N ALA A 34 16.38 -16.33 -5.90
CA ALA A 34 14.96 -16.57 -5.99
C ALA A 34 14.50 -16.38 -7.44
N THR A 35 13.50 -17.14 -7.84
CA THR A 35 12.82 -16.92 -9.13
C THR A 35 11.52 -16.20 -8.81
N PHE A 36 11.33 -15.05 -9.43
CA PHE A 36 10.13 -14.25 -9.32
C PHE A 36 9.33 -14.34 -10.62
N GLU A 37 8.02 -14.42 -10.50
CA GLU A 37 7.12 -14.11 -11.60
C GLU A 37 7.02 -12.58 -11.72
N GLU A 38 6.51 -12.08 -12.84
CA GLU A 38 6.27 -10.64 -12.99
C GLU A 38 5.27 -10.16 -11.94
N GLY A 39 5.61 -9.12 -11.18
CA GLY A 39 4.77 -8.58 -10.12
C GLY A 39 5.59 -7.86 -9.05
N ASP A 40 4.88 -7.22 -8.14
CA ASP A 40 5.46 -6.58 -6.97
C ASP A 40 5.59 -7.58 -5.82
N TYR A 41 6.65 -7.44 -5.03
CA TYR A 41 6.94 -8.32 -3.90
C TYR A 41 7.29 -7.52 -2.65
N LYS A 42 6.72 -7.92 -1.53
CA LYS A 42 7.09 -7.42 -0.21
C LYS A 42 8.20 -8.29 0.37
N PHE A 43 9.28 -7.64 0.80
CA PHE A 43 10.39 -8.29 1.49
C PHE A 43 10.39 -7.86 2.95
N SER A 44 10.38 -8.82 3.85
CA SER A 44 10.45 -8.58 5.29
C SER A 44 11.63 -9.31 5.89
N VAL A 45 12.37 -8.64 6.77
CA VAL A 45 13.44 -9.23 7.55
C VAL A 45 13.08 -9.10 9.02
N SER A 46 12.97 -10.23 9.72
CA SER A 46 12.64 -10.27 11.14
C SER A 46 13.74 -10.94 11.96
N GLU A 47 13.89 -10.53 13.21
CA GLU A 47 14.72 -11.28 14.15
C GLU A 47 14.11 -12.66 14.36
N ASN A 48 14.93 -13.70 14.20
CA ASN A 48 14.48 -15.06 14.47
C ASN A 48 14.87 -15.46 15.90
N PRO A 49 13.93 -15.52 16.84
CA PRO A 49 14.23 -15.86 18.24
C PRO A 49 14.72 -17.31 18.43
N SER A 50 14.51 -18.18 17.42
CA SER A 50 14.88 -19.59 17.48
C SER A 50 16.29 -19.89 16.93
N SER A 51 16.92 -18.95 16.24
CA SER A 51 18.25 -19.11 15.68
C SER A 51 19.15 -17.97 16.17
N SER A 52 20.00 -18.24 17.15
CA SER A 52 20.89 -17.30 17.80
C SER A 52 21.57 -16.33 16.80
N GLY A 53 20.97 -15.16 16.58
CA GLY A 53 21.56 -14.06 15.82
C GLY A 53 21.36 -14.09 14.31
N ASN A 54 20.66 -15.07 13.74
CA ASN A 54 20.35 -15.10 12.31
C ASN A 54 18.90 -14.64 12.06
N PRO A 55 18.69 -13.61 11.24
CA PRO A 55 17.35 -13.16 10.87
C PRO A 55 16.66 -14.13 9.92
N SER A 56 15.34 -14.06 9.86
CA SER A 56 14.54 -14.69 8.80
C SER A 56 14.24 -13.67 7.71
N LEU A 57 14.37 -14.10 6.47
CA LEU A 57 13.89 -13.40 5.29
C LEU A 57 12.56 -14.04 4.88
N PHE A 58 11.56 -13.22 4.74
CA PHE A 58 10.27 -13.58 4.18
C PHE A 58 9.99 -12.69 2.97
N PHE A 59 9.45 -13.25 1.90
CA PHE A 59 8.92 -12.48 0.81
C PHE A 59 7.63 -13.12 0.29
N GLU A 60 6.71 -12.28 -0.09
CA GLU A 60 5.43 -12.65 -0.67
C GLU A 60 5.15 -11.76 -1.88
N PRO A 61 4.42 -12.25 -2.89
CA PRO A 61 3.85 -11.34 -3.86
C PRO A 61 3.03 -10.32 -3.08
N LEU A 62 3.21 -9.04 -3.36
CA LEU A 62 2.21 -8.07 -2.95
C LEU A 62 0.92 -8.55 -3.60
N SER A 63 0.02 -9.07 -2.79
CA SER A 63 -1.32 -9.38 -3.22
C SER A 63 -1.83 -8.11 -3.87
N ALA A 64 -2.11 -8.17 -5.17
CA ALA A 64 -2.69 -7.06 -5.88
C ALA A 64 -3.88 -6.62 -5.05
N ALA A 65 -3.88 -5.38 -4.60
CA ALA A 65 -5.00 -4.84 -3.86
C ALA A 65 -6.26 -5.25 -4.60
N ASP A 66 -7.15 -5.95 -3.92
CA ASP A 66 -8.30 -6.59 -4.59
C ASP A 66 -9.36 -5.53 -4.89
N TYR A 67 -9.28 -4.98 -6.09
CA TYR A 67 -10.25 -4.03 -6.61
C TYR A 67 -11.53 -4.71 -7.15
N SER A 68 -11.70 -6.00 -6.96
CA SER A 68 -12.94 -6.71 -7.31
C SER A 68 -14.08 -6.43 -6.34
N ALA A 69 -13.77 -5.99 -5.11
CA ALA A 69 -14.76 -5.55 -4.14
C ALA A 69 -15.25 -4.14 -4.45
N ASP A 70 -16.42 -3.80 -3.90
CA ASP A 70 -16.90 -2.42 -3.92
C ASP A 70 -15.94 -1.56 -3.08
N ILE A 71 -15.44 -0.49 -3.67
CA ILE A 71 -14.52 0.46 -3.04
C ILE A 71 -15.17 1.83 -2.89
N PHE A 72 -14.80 2.55 -1.85
CA PHE A 72 -15.47 3.78 -1.45
C PHE A 72 -14.45 4.86 -1.08
N VAL A 73 -14.82 6.11 -1.32
CA VAL A 73 -14.14 7.25 -0.70
C VAL A 73 -14.77 7.45 0.67
N ARG A 74 -14.01 7.20 1.73
CA ARG A 74 -14.46 7.25 3.12
C ARG A 74 -13.66 8.29 3.89
N GLY A 75 -14.33 9.18 4.61
CA GLY A 75 -13.64 10.25 5.32
C GLY A 75 -14.54 11.04 6.27
N GLY A 76 -13.94 12.03 6.94
CA GLY A 76 -14.66 12.90 7.86
C GLY A 76 -15.84 13.64 7.23
N PHE A 77 -15.77 13.93 5.93
CA PHE A 77 -16.82 14.61 5.17
C PHE A 77 -18.10 13.76 4.97
N ASN A 78 -18.03 12.44 5.09
CA ASN A 78 -19.18 11.53 4.98
C ASN A 78 -19.33 10.61 6.20
N GLY A 79 -18.68 10.95 7.32
CA GLY A 79 -18.72 10.15 8.54
C GLY A 79 -18.12 8.75 8.38
N TRP A 80 -17.19 8.56 7.46
CA TRP A 80 -16.52 7.30 7.14
C TRP A 80 -17.48 6.21 6.59
N SER A 81 -18.62 6.63 6.03
CA SER A 81 -19.64 5.73 5.47
C SER A 81 -19.21 5.17 4.10
N THR A 82 -20.05 4.27 3.58
CA THR A 82 -19.96 3.72 2.22
C THR A 82 -20.86 4.45 1.22
N ASP A 83 -21.27 5.69 1.52
CA ASP A 83 -22.20 6.46 0.67
C ASP A 83 -21.57 6.94 -0.64
N ASN A 84 -20.26 6.91 -0.76
CA ASN A 84 -19.52 7.37 -1.92
C ASN A 84 -18.75 6.23 -2.61
N PRO A 85 -19.46 5.33 -3.32
CA PRO A 85 -18.82 4.25 -4.06
C PRO A 85 -18.01 4.81 -5.25
N MET A 86 -16.86 4.20 -5.51
CA MET A 86 -16.09 4.44 -6.71
C MET A 86 -16.55 3.52 -7.84
N THR A 87 -16.81 4.09 -9.00
CA THR A 87 -17.25 3.35 -10.19
C THR A 87 -16.07 3.17 -11.14
N ASN A 88 -15.85 1.95 -11.62
CA ASN A 88 -14.86 1.71 -12.67
C ASN A 88 -15.28 2.39 -13.97
N THR A 89 -14.47 3.34 -14.44
CA THR A 89 -14.72 4.11 -15.67
C THR A 89 -14.03 3.55 -16.89
N GLY A 90 -13.21 2.50 -16.69
CA GLY A 90 -12.52 1.76 -17.73
C GLY A 90 -11.12 1.35 -17.35
N GLY A 91 -10.74 0.12 -17.66
CA GLY A 91 -9.43 -0.43 -17.30
C GLY A 91 -9.20 -0.45 -15.79
N THR A 92 -8.16 0.23 -15.33
CA THR A 92 -7.76 0.30 -13.92
C THR A 92 -8.26 1.56 -13.21
N VAL A 93 -9.10 2.38 -13.87
CA VAL A 93 -9.51 3.70 -13.36
C VAL A 93 -10.88 3.63 -12.67
N TYR A 94 -10.95 4.17 -11.47
CA TYR A 94 -12.16 4.28 -10.64
C TYR A 94 -12.41 5.73 -10.27
N GLU A 95 -13.66 6.16 -10.27
CA GLU A 95 -14.06 7.52 -9.95
C GLU A 95 -15.22 7.56 -8.96
N ALA A 96 -15.18 8.57 -8.07
CA ALA A 96 -16.29 8.95 -7.21
C ALA A 96 -16.44 10.47 -7.16
N VAL A 97 -17.69 10.94 -7.16
CA VAL A 97 -18.02 12.36 -6.91
C VAL A 97 -18.60 12.47 -5.50
N VAL A 98 -17.93 13.25 -4.65
CA VAL A 98 -18.21 13.35 -3.23
C VAL A 98 -18.65 14.76 -2.87
N PRO A 99 -19.86 14.98 -2.36
CA PRO A 99 -20.27 16.26 -1.80
C PRO A 99 -19.42 16.60 -0.56
N VAL A 100 -18.92 17.82 -0.49
CA VAL A 100 -18.05 18.27 0.61
C VAL A 100 -18.41 19.69 1.06
N THR A 101 -18.04 19.99 2.30
CA THR A 101 -18.03 21.35 2.84
C THR A 101 -16.61 21.83 3.03
N ALA A 102 -16.40 23.15 2.95
CA ALA A 102 -15.09 23.76 3.18
C ALA A 102 -14.50 23.39 4.53
N GLY A 103 -13.20 23.12 4.57
CA GLY A 103 -12.47 22.73 5.77
C GLY A 103 -11.48 21.61 5.51
N SER A 104 -10.82 21.13 6.56
CA SER A 104 -9.89 20.00 6.46
C SER A 104 -10.59 18.71 6.87
N ALA A 105 -10.30 17.62 6.16
CA ALA A 105 -10.83 16.30 6.49
C ALA A 105 -9.76 15.21 6.30
N LEU A 106 -9.85 14.15 7.10
CA LEU A 106 -9.12 12.92 6.88
C LEU A 106 -9.96 11.97 6.03
N PHE A 107 -9.29 11.16 5.17
CA PHE A 107 -9.98 10.20 4.33
C PHE A 107 -9.10 9.04 3.92
N LYS A 108 -9.72 8.02 3.37
CA LYS A 108 -9.08 6.82 2.75
C LYS A 108 -9.91 6.34 1.56
N ILE A 109 -9.30 5.52 0.72
CA ILE A 109 -9.99 4.71 -0.27
C ILE A 109 -10.04 3.29 0.28
N ALA A 110 -11.23 2.77 0.55
CA ALA A 110 -11.34 1.49 1.23
C ALA A 110 -12.61 0.71 0.85
N SER A 111 -12.54 -0.62 1.01
CA SER A 111 -13.71 -1.50 0.98
C SER A 111 -14.62 -1.27 2.19
N GLU A 112 -15.83 -1.86 2.16
CA GLU A 112 -16.78 -1.77 3.28
C GLU A 112 -16.18 -2.33 4.57
N ASP A 113 -15.49 -3.47 4.48
CA ASP A 113 -14.91 -4.22 5.59
C ASP A 113 -13.57 -3.68 6.09
N TRP A 114 -12.95 -2.72 5.40
CA TRP A 114 -11.60 -2.19 5.67
C TRP A 114 -10.46 -3.22 5.53
N ALA A 115 -10.77 -4.44 5.18
CA ALA A 115 -9.83 -5.55 5.15
C ALA A 115 -9.45 -5.95 3.72
N THR A 116 -10.43 -5.94 2.80
CA THR A 116 -10.21 -6.32 1.39
C THR A 116 -9.40 -5.26 0.65
N LEU A 117 -9.69 -3.98 0.89
CA LEU A 117 -8.93 -2.84 0.40
C LEU A 117 -8.88 -1.74 1.44
N ASN A 118 -7.68 -1.22 1.71
CA ASN A 118 -7.48 -0.12 2.64
C ASN A 118 -6.28 0.72 2.17
N CYS A 119 -6.56 1.76 1.37
CA CYS A 119 -5.54 2.60 0.77
C CYS A 119 -5.51 3.99 1.39
N GLY A 120 -4.31 4.49 1.64
CA GLY A 120 -4.10 5.81 2.23
C GLY A 120 -2.65 6.23 2.17
N ASN A 121 -2.19 6.95 3.18
CA ASN A 121 -0.82 7.37 3.29
C ASN A 121 0.09 6.19 3.69
N ASP A 122 1.34 6.21 3.28
CA ASP A 122 2.34 5.26 3.79
C ASP A 122 2.39 5.36 5.32
N HIS A 123 2.30 4.22 6.00
CA HIS A 123 2.26 4.12 7.46
C HIS A 123 3.43 4.84 8.16
N PHE A 124 4.58 4.88 7.52
CA PHE A 124 5.79 5.51 8.07
C PHE A 124 5.97 6.97 7.67
N ALA A 125 5.12 7.47 6.78
CA ALA A 125 5.17 8.87 6.34
C ALA A 125 4.34 9.78 7.26
N SER A 126 4.70 11.06 7.29
CA SER A 126 3.82 12.10 7.86
C SER A 126 2.51 12.13 7.07
N ILE A 127 1.39 12.44 7.73
CA ILE A 127 0.11 12.61 7.05
C ILE A 127 0.29 13.62 5.91
N GLU A 128 0.07 13.18 4.69
CA GLU A 128 0.11 14.03 3.51
C GLU A 128 -1.21 14.79 3.41
N THR A 129 -1.14 16.11 3.31
CA THR A 129 -2.31 16.95 3.08
C THR A 129 -2.37 17.32 1.60
N LEU A 130 -3.45 16.91 0.96
CA LEU A 130 -3.71 17.12 -0.46
C LEU A 130 -4.60 18.35 -0.68
N ALA A 131 -4.50 18.93 -1.85
CA ALA A 131 -5.43 19.96 -2.32
C ALA A 131 -6.07 19.53 -3.65
N PRO A 132 -7.25 20.07 -4.00
CA PRO A 132 -7.81 19.85 -5.32
C PRO A 132 -6.85 20.28 -6.43
N GLY A 133 -6.66 19.41 -7.43
CA GLY A 133 -5.68 19.57 -8.52
C GLY A 133 -4.40 18.77 -8.32
N GLU A 134 -4.20 18.15 -7.16
CA GLU A 134 -3.02 17.33 -6.89
C GLU A 134 -3.24 15.87 -7.27
N THR A 135 -2.12 15.21 -7.53
CA THR A 135 -2.04 13.77 -7.81
C THR A 135 -0.91 13.19 -6.98
N THR A 136 -1.19 12.12 -6.26
CA THR A 136 -0.21 11.43 -5.42
C THR A 136 -0.30 9.91 -5.55
N ALA A 137 0.81 9.22 -5.32
CA ALA A 137 0.77 7.77 -5.12
C ALA A 137 0.36 7.49 -3.67
N ILE A 138 -0.56 6.54 -3.47
CA ILE A 138 -1.02 6.12 -2.15
C ILE A 138 -0.64 4.66 -1.90
N SER A 139 -0.54 4.27 -0.64
CA SER A 139 -0.26 2.89 -0.24
C SER A 139 -1.54 2.13 0.02
N CYS A 140 -1.63 0.89 -0.47
CA CYS A 140 -2.74 -0.03 -0.19
C CYS A 140 -2.25 -1.24 0.63
N ASP A 141 -1.44 -1.01 1.62
CA ASP A 141 -1.01 -2.04 2.57
C ASP A 141 -1.91 -2.07 3.82
N ASP A 142 -1.81 -3.15 4.58
CA ASP A 142 -2.64 -3.38 5.79
C ASP A 142 -2.49 -2.30 6.87
N ASN A 143 -1.44 -1.49 6.80
CA ASN A 143 -1.10 -0.46 7.77
C ASN A 143 -1.15 0.96 7.19
N SER A 144 -1.74 1.16 6.02
CA SER A 144 -1.81 2.50 5.43
C SER A 144 -2.51 3.49 6.38
N GLY A 145 -1.92 4.67 6.53
CA GLY A 145 -2.45 5.76 7.34
C GLY A 145 -3.56 6.55 6.63
N ASP A 146 -4.16 7.51 7.35
CA ASP A 146 -5.12 8.43 6.74
C ASP A 146 -4.40 9.44 5.82
N LEU A 147 -5.07 9.85 4.74
CA LEU A 147 -4.75 11.04 3.97
C LEU A 147 -5.53 12.23 4.55
N ALA A 148 -4.98 13.42 4.41
CA ALA A 148 -5.68 14.65 4.71
C ALA A 148 -6.00 15.44 3.43
N ILE A 149 -7.09 16.20 3.43
CA ILE A 149 -7.44 17.11 2.34
C ILE A 149 -7.87 18.46 2.88
N ASP A 150 -7.40 19.54 2.26
CA ASP A 150 -7.89 20.89 2.47
C ASP A 150 -8.89 21.25 1.38
N ILE A 151 -10.14 21.47 1.78
CA ILE A 151 -11.27 21.76 0.90
C ILE A 151 -11.52 23.26 0.92
N PRO A 152 -11.27 23.99 -0.18
CA PRO A 152 -11.30 25.45 -0.19
C PRO A 152 -12.71 26.04 -0.13
N SER A 153 -13.71 25.33 -0.62
CA SER A 153 -15.11 25.77 -0.65
C SER A 153 -16.08 24.62 -0.65
N ASP A 154 -17.33 24.88 -0.29
CA ASP A 154 -18.43 23.92 -0.42
C ASP A 154 -18.62 23.53 -1.90
N GLY A 155 -18.94 22.26 -2.15
CA GLY A 155 -19.16 21.76 -3.50
C GLY A 155 -19.06 20.25 -3.62
N SER A 156 -18.44 19.78 -4.69
CA SER A 156 -18.15 18.36 -4.89
C SER A 156 -16.71 18.18 -5.35
N LEU A 157 -16.05 17.20 -4.78
CA LEU A 157 -14.73 16.70 -5.23
C LEU A 157 -14.93 15.47 -6.10
N THR A 158 -14.14 15.36 -7.15
CA THR A 158 -14.00 14.12 -7.92
C THR A 158 -12.68 13.46 -7.51
N PHE A 159 -12.78 12.25 -7.00
CA PHE A 159 -11.66 11.38 -6.67
C PHE A 159 -11.48 10.40 -7.82
N THR A 160 -10.30 10.36 -8.41
CA THR A 160 -9.93 9.42 -9.48
C THR A 160 -8.76 8.57 -9.01
N LEU A 161 -8.97 7.28 -8.93
CA LEU A 161 -7.98 6.28 -8.55
C LEU A 161 -7.56 5.49 -9.79
N ASP A 162 -6.27 5.52 -10.13
CA ASP A 162 -5.70 4.64 -11.15
C ASP A 162 -4.91 3.51 -10.48
N ALA A 163 -5.46 2.31 -10.55
CA ALA A 163 -4.93 1.10 -9.97
C ALA A 163 -3.99 0.32 -10.91
N ALA A 164 -3.37 0.99 -11.89
CA ALA A 164 -2.38 0.36 -12.78
C ALA A 164 -1.20 -0.24 -12.01
N SER A 165 -0.89 0.31 -10.84
CA SER A 165 0.06 -0.26 -9.87
C SER A 165 -0.71 -0.62 -8.60
N PRO A 166 -1.20 -1.85 -8.45
CA PRO A 166 -2.20 -2.19 -7.42
C PRO A 166 -1.79 -1.91 -5.98
N GLY A 167 -0.52 -2.14 -5.61
CA GLY A 167 -0.02 -1.86 -4.25
C GLY A 167 0.21 -0.38 -3.98
N THR A 168 0.45 0.40 -5.02
CA THR A 168 0.72 1.85 -4.96
C THR A 168 -0.04 2.59 -6.06
N PRO A 169 -1.39 2.59 -6.02
CA PRO A 169 -2.19 3.27 -7.02
C PRO A 169 -1.98 4.79 -6.96
N THR A 170 -2.33 5.46 -8.04
CA THR A 170 -2.28 6.92 -8.11
C THR A 170 -3.66 7.49 -7.84
N LEU A 171 -3.75 8.42 -6.89
CA LEU A 171 -4.97 9.15 -6.56
C LEU A 171 -4.85 10.59 -7.06
N SER A 172 -5.82 11.05 -7.82
CA SER A 172 -5.99 12.46 -8.15
C SER A 172 -7.34 12.99 -7.66
N ILE A 173 -7.35 14.26 -7.25
CA ILE A 173 -8.53 14.92 -6.72
C ILE A 173 -8.76 16.20 -7.51
N SER A 174 -9.99 16.46 -7.97
CA SER A 174 -10.33 17.67 -8.71
C SER A 174 -11.64 18.30 -8.24
N GLY A 175 -11.82 19.63 -8.52
CA GLY A 175 -12.95 20.44 -8.08
C GLY A 175 -12.80 20.96 -6.66
N PRO A 176 -13.76 21.67 -6.04
CA PRO A 176 -14.22 22.99 -6.41
C PRO A 176 -13.18 24.08 -6.19
#